data_b86e00326a7a48ab88378fb7151c88b5
#
_entry.id   b86e00326a7a48ab88378fb7151c88b5
#
_cell.length_a   1.000
_cell.length_b   1.000
_cell.length_c   1.000
_cell.angle_alpha   90.00
_cell.angle_beta   90.00
_cell.angle_gamma   90.00
#
_symmetry.space_group_name_H-M   'P 1'
#
loop_
_entity.id
_entity.type
_entity.pdbx_description
1 polymer ?
#
loop_
_entity_poly.entity_id
_entity_poly.type
_entity_poly.pdbx_seq_one_letter_code
_entity_poly.pdbx_strand_id
1 'polypeptide(L)'
;MNAVQDRLDIIATCSLMAWLADHRDWDRLGEVFTQEAVLDYTSLNGGEPVTLTPTQIGAAWSQVLGKFDATQHVITNHLVTVDGDTAVCTAYFQARHILADRFGAPTWTLGGTYRFDLTRAAGDWRIRAVVMTATWGRGNRGLIS
;
A
#
# COMPACT_ATOMS: atom_id res chain seq x y z
N MET A 1 -7.35 10.92 24.84
CA MET A 1 -6.84 10.09 23.74
C MET A 1 -5.38 9.79 23.99
N ASN A 2 -4.95 8.58 23.69
CA ASN A 2 -3.59 8.14 23.96
C ASN A 2 -2.75 8.28 22.68
N ALA A 3 -1.81 9.23 22.68
CA ALA A 3 -0.95 9.51 21.52
C ALA A 3 -0.10 8.29 21.12
N VAL A 4 0.36 7.52 22.08
CA VAL A 4 1.14 6.30 21.81
C VAL A 4 0.26 5.24 21.14
N GLN A 5 -0.95 5.04 21.64
CA GLN A 5 -1.89 4.08 21.05
C GLN A 5 -2.28 4.48 19.64
N ASP A 6 -2.55 5.76 19.40
CA ASP A 6 -2.86 6.27 18.06
C ASP A 6 -1.71 5.96 17.08
N ARG A 7 -0.48 6.20 17.49
CA ARG A 7 0.68 5.91 16.63
C ARG A 7 0.80 4.42 16.32
N LEU A 8 0.62 3.56 17.31
CA LEU A 8 0.65 2.11 17.11
C LEU A 8 -0.47 1.65 16.17
N ASP A 9 -1.68 2.17 16.36
CA ASP A 9 -2.83 1.81 15.52
C ASP A 9 -2.64 2.28 14.09
N ILE A 10 -2.08 3.47 13.89
CA ILE A 10 -1.79 4.01 12.55
C ILE A 10 -0.74 3.14 11.85
N ILE A 11 0.36 2.80 12.53
CA ILE A 11 1.40 1.93 11.98
C ILE A 11 0.81 0.56 11.64
N ALA A 12 -0.01 0.01 12.52
CA ALA A 12 -0.68 -1.28 12.30
C ALA A 12 -1.58 -1.23 11.06
N THR A 13 -2.34 -0.16 10.89
CA THR A 13 -3.21 0.02 9.71
C THR A 13 -2.41 0.06 8.41
N CYS A 14 -1.32 0.82 8.39
CA CYS A 14 -0.45 0.88 7.21
C CYS A 14 0.19 -0.49 6.90
N SER A 15 0.62 -1.21 7.92
CA SER A 15 1.19 -2.55 7.76
C SER A 15 0.14 -3.57 7.31
N LEU A 16 -1.09 -3.45 7.80
CA LEU A 16 -2.19 -4.34 7.40
C LEU A 16 -2.50 -4.21 5.92
N MET A 17 -2.39 -3.01 5.34
CA MET A 17 -2.55 -2.83 3.90
C MET A 17 -1.64 -3.77 3.11
N ALA A 18 -0.35 -3.81 3.46
CA ALA A 18 0.62 -4.67 2.81
C ALA A 18 0.34 -6.15 3.06
N TRP A 19 0.00 -6.50 4.29
CA TRP A 19 -0.33 -7.87 4.67
C TRP A 19 -1.49 -8.42 3.84
N LEU A 20 -2.57 -7.65 3.72
CA LEU A 20 -3.75 -8.08 2.96
C LEU A 20 -3.44 -8.20 1.46
N ALA A 21 -2.64 -7.29 0.92
CA ALA A 21 -2.22 -7.34 -0.48
C ALA A 21 -1.40 -8.60 -0.77
N ASP A 22 -0.43 -8.92 0.07
CA ASP A 22 0.44 -10.08 -0.11
C ASP A 22 -0.29 -11.40 0.09
N HIS A 23 -1.28 -11.44 0.98
CA HIS A 23 -2.12 -12.62 1.21
C HIS A 23 -3.32 -12.67 0.29
N ARG A 24 -3.49 -11.66 -0.57
CA ARG A 24 -4.61 -11.58 -1.53
C ARG A 24 -5.97 -11.64 -0.85
N ASP A 25 -6.04 -11.05 0.34
CA ASP A 25 -7.26 -11.01 1.14
C ASP A 25 -8.05 -9.74 0.82
N TRP A 26 -8.55 -9.69 -0.40
CA TRP A 26 -9.17 -8.50 -0.98
C TRP A 26 -10.46 -8.09 -0.26
N ASP A 27 -11.17 -9.04 0.34
CA ASP A 27 -12.44 -8.77 1.01
C ASP A 27 -12.29 -7.97 2.31
N ARG A 28 -11.06 -7.89 2.84
CA ARG A 28 -10.79 -7.19 4.09
C ARG A 28 -10.24 -5.77 3.93
N LEU A 29 -10.12 -5.27 2.72
CA LEU A 29 -9.54 -3.93 2.48
C LEU A 29 -10.38 -2.81 3.09
N GLY A 30 -11.66 -3.03 3.36
CA GLY A 30 -12.50 -2.10 4.10
C GLY A 30 -12.08 -1.88 5.55
N GLU A 31 -11.27 -2.78 6.12
CA GLU A 31 -10.69 -2.60 7.46
C GLU A 31 -9.52 -1.60 7.45
N VAL A 32 -8.97 -1.31 6.28
CA VAL A 32 -7.78 -0.47 6.10
C VAL A 32 -8.16 0.88 5.50
N PHE A 33 -9.01 0.88 4.48
CA PHE A 33 -9.35 2.08 3.72
C PHE A 33 -10.69 2.67 4.13
N THR A 34 -10.80 3.98 3.97
CA THR A 34 -12.09 4.68 4.01
C THR A 34 -12.98 4.18 2.85
N GLN A 35 -14.26 4.50 2.91
CA GLN A 35 -15.22 4.08 1.90
C GLN A 35 -14.86 4.57 0.49
N GLU A 36 -14.21 5.72 0.40
CA GLU A 36 -13.57 6.21 -0.81
C GLU A 36 -12.17 6.64 -0.45
N ALA A 37 -11.17 6.09 -1.13
CA ALA A 37 -9.77 6.39 -0.89
C ALA A 37 -9.08 6.82 -2.18
N VAL A 38 -8.16 7.76 -2.05
CA VAL A 38 -7.35 8.24 -3.18
C VAL A 38 -6.07 7.43 -3.25
N LEU A 39 -5.81 6.84 -4.40
CA LEU A 39 -4.57 6.11 -4.69
C LEU A 39 -3.78 6.87 -5.74
N ASP A 40 -2.58 7.30 -5.36
CA ASP A 40 -1.65 7.99 -6.25
C ASP A 40 -0.42 7.12 -6.48
N TYR A 41 -0.43 6.38 -7.56
CA TYR A 41 0.67 5.55 -8.04
C TYR A 41 1.26 6.12 -9.33
N THR A 42 1.09 7.43 -9.55
CA THR A 42 1.47 8.08 -10.80
C THR A 42 2.97 8.11 -11.02
N SER A 43 3.79 8.03 -9.97
CA SER A 43 5.24 7.94 -10.12
C SER A 43 5.69 6.66 -10.83
N LEU A 44 4.88 5.60 -10.77
CA LEU A 44 5.18 4.31 -11.43
C LEU A 44 4.43 4.18 -12.76
N ASN A 45 3.13 4.51 -12.75
CA ASN A 45 2.23 4.21 -13.87
C ASN A 45 1.92 5.43 -14.75
N GLY A 46 2.31 6.64 -14.33
CA GLY A 46 1.85 7.86 -14.97
C GLY A 46 0.36 8.10 -14.72
N GLY A 47 -0.25 8.97 -15.50
CA GLY A 47 -1.68 9.28 -15.39
C GLY A 47 -2.01 10.16 -14.19
N GLU A 48 -3.21 9.98 -13.66
CA GLU A 48 -3.76 10.76 -12.56
C GLU A 48 -4.07 9.88 -11.36
N PRO A 49 -4.08 10.44 -10.13
CA PRO A 49 -4.60 9.73 -8.97
C PRO A 49 -6.05 9.28 -9.19
N VAL A 50 -6.42 8.16 -8.59
CA VAL A 50 -7.77 7.61 -8.71
C VAL A 50 -8.42 7.51 -7.35
N THR A 51 -9.74 7.73 -7.29
CA THR A 51 -10.54 7.55 -6.09
C THR A 51 -11.34 6.27 -6.22
N LEU A 52 -11.14 5.34 -5.30
CA LEU A 52 -11.72 4.00 -5.37
C LEU A 52 -12.34 3.59 -4.04
N THR A 53 -13.36 2.76 -4.10
CA THR A 53 -13.87 2.04 -2.92
C THR A 53 -12.95 0.86 -2.59
N PRO A 54 -12.99 0.32 -1.37
CA PRO A 54 -12.20 -0.87 -1.03
C PRO A 54 -12.43 -2.05 -1.98
N THR A 55 -13.66 -2.27 -2.43
CA THR A 55 -13.98 -3.32 -3.42
C THR A 55 -13.27 -3.06 -4.75
N GLN A 56 -13.26 -1.81 -5.21
CA GLN A 56 -12.57 -1.43 -6.45
C GLN A 56 -11.05 -1.54 -6.31
N ILE A 57 -10.51 -1.20 -5.15
CA ILE A 57 -9.07 -1.38 -4.86
C ILE A 57 -8.72 -2.86 -4.95
N GLY A 58 -9.50 -3.72 -4.33
CA GLY A 58 -9.28 -5.17 -4.36
C GLY A 58 -9.32 -5.73 -5.79
N ALA A 59 -10.27 -5.28 -6.60
CA ALA A 59 -10.36 -5.69 -8.00
C ALA A 59 -9.13 -5.25 -8.81
N ALA A 60 -8.69 -3.98 -8.65
CA ALA A 60 -7.53 -3.45 -9.35
C ALA A 60 -6.24 -4.16 -8.94
N TRP A 61 -6.03 -4.33 -7.64
CA TRP A 61 -4.84 -5.01 -7.12
C TRP A 61 -4.80 -6.48 -7.49
N SER A 62 -5.95 -7.16 -7.47
CA SER A 62 -6.05 -8.55 -7.89
C SER A 62 -5.57 -8.74 -9.35
N GLN A 63 -5.90 -7.80 -10.23
CA GLN A 63 -5.44 -7.86 -11.62
C GLN A 63 -3.92 -7.70 -11.73
N VAL A 64 -3.32 -6.82 -10.94
CA VAL A 64 -1.89 -6.53 -11.00
C VAL A 64 -1.07 -7.58 -10.25
N LEU A 65 -1.45 -7.88 -9.01
CA LEU A 65 -0.66 -8.72 -8.10
C LEU A 65 -1.02 -10.19 -8.21
N GLY A 66 -2.23 -10.51 -8.63
CA GLY A 66 -2.72 -11.88 -8.70
C GLY A 66 -1.97 -12.78 -9.68
N LYS A 67 -1.27 -12.19 -10.67
CA LYS A 67 -0.49 -12.96 -11.65
C LYS A 67 0.84 -13.48 -11.10
N PHE A 68 1.33 -12.92 -10.00
CA PHE A 68 2.62 -13.32 -9.43
C PHE A 68 2.47 -14.59 -8.59
N ASP A 69 3.53 -15.39 -8.54
CA ASP A 69 3.60 -16.56 -7.66
C ASP A 69 3.60 -16.12 -6.20
N ALA A 70 4.29 -15.03 -5.90
CA ALA A 70 4.32 -14.41 -4.58
C ALA A 70 4.66 -12.93 -4.71
N THR A 71 4.14 -12.14 -3.75
CA THR A 71 4.57 -10.77 -3.53
C THR A 71 4.85 -10.57 -2.05
N GLN A 72 5.83 -9.74 -1.74
CA GLN A 72 6.11 -9.37 -0.36
C GLN A 72 6.43 -7.88 -0.28
N HIS A 73 5.59 -7.16 0.44
CA HIS A 73 5.80 -5.75 0.76
C HIS A 73 6.40 -5.62 2.15
N VAL A 74 7.49 -4.88 2.26
CA VAL A 74 8.09 -4.51 3.53
C VAL A 74 7.92 -3.01 3.69
N ILE A 75 7.24 -2.59 4.76
CA ILE A 75 7.03 -1.17 5.08
C ILE A 75 7.77 -0.88 6.38
N THR A 76 8.66 0.09 6.35
CA THR A 76 9.56 0.41 7.46
C THR A 76 9.69 1.91 7.66
N ASN A 77 10.34 2.29 8.77
CA ASN A 77 10.72 3.68 9.03
C ASN A 77 9.50 4.62 9.08
N HIS A 78 8.45 4.18 9.76
CA HIS A 78 7.23 4.96 9.90
C HIS A 78 7.48 6.24 10.71
N LEU A 79 7.05 7.36 10.15
CA LEU A 79 7.00 8.65 10.85
C LEU A 79 5.55 9.09 10.88
N VAL A 80 4.99 9.23 12.08
CA VAL A 80 3.57 9.51 12.29
C VAL A 80 3.39 10.89 12.90
N THR A 81 2.51 11.68 12.32
CA THR A 81 2.05 12.96 12.86
C THR A 81 0.54 12.90 13.02
N VAL A 82 0.04 13.09 14.22
CA VAL A 82 -1.39 13.06 14.54
C VAL A 82 -1.88 14.47 14.83
N ASP A 83 -3.00 14.84 14.22
CA ASP A 83 -3.70 16.10 14.47
C ASP A 83 -5.20 15.81 14.66
N GLY A 84 -5.62 15.63 15.93
CA GLY A 84 -7.00 15.26 16.24
C GLY A 84 -7.39 13.93 15.61
N ASP A 85 -8.38 13.97 14.73
CA ASP A 85 -8.91 12.79 14.03
C ASP A 85 -8.28 12.57 12.65
N THR A 86 -7.21 13.28 12.34
CA THR A 86 -6.43 13.08 11.12
C THR A 86 -4.98 12.79 11.44
N ALA A 87 -4.30 12.10 10.54
CA ALA A 87 -2.89 11.80 10.69
C ALA A 87 -2.22 11.66 9.33
N VAL A 88 -0.90 11.87 9.33
CA VAL A 88 -0.03 11.58 8.21
C VAL A 88 1.02 10.58 8.68
N CYS A 89 1.23 9.54 7.90
CA CYS A 89 2.31 8.57 8.11
C CYS A 89 3.13 8.47 6.85
N THR A 90 4.42 8.69 6.96
CA THR A 90 5.37 8.39 5.89
C THR A 90 6.18 7.18 6.24
N ALA A 91 6.59 6.42 5.24
CA ALA A 91 7.37 5.20 5.44
C ALA A 91 8.17 4.87 4.19
N TYR A 92 9.19 4.04 4.34
CA TYR A 92 9.83 3.38 3.22
C TYR A 92 9.08 2.10 2.87
N PHE A 93 9.20 1.68 1.61
CA PHE A 93 8.73 0.36 1.22
C PHE A 93 9.72 -0.32 0.28
N GLN A 94 9.70 -1.64 0.31
CA GLN A 94 10.24 -2.50 -0.72
C GLN A 94 9.17 -3.53 -1.07
N ALA A 95 8.89 -3.69 -2.35
CA ALA A 95 7.91 -4.65 -2.83
C ALA A 95 8.60 -5.63 -3.77
N ARG A 96 8.65 -6.90 -3.35
CA ARG A 96 9.25 -7.96 -4.16
C ARG A 96 8.16 -8.75 -4.86
N HIS A 97 8.35 -8.95 -6.17
CA HIS A 97 7.43 -9.70 -7.02
C HIS A 97 8.17 -10.90 -7.57
N ILE A 98 7.57 -12.08 -7.47
CA ILE A 98 8.17 -13.33 -7.92
C ILE A 98 7.25 -13.96 -8.95
N LEU A 99 7.80 -14.25 -10.13
CA LEU A 99 7.09 -14.94 -11.20
C LEU A 99 8.09 -15.83 -11.95
N ALA A 100 7.97 -17.13 -11.73
CA ALA A 100 8.77 -18.13 -12.42
C ALA A 100 8.33 -18.27 -13.90
N ASP A 101 9.08 -19.01 -14.68
CA ASP A 101 8.77 -19.34 -16.07
C ASP A 101 8.63 -18.14 -17.02
N ARG A 102 9.39 -17.10 -16.76
CA ARG A 102 9.50 -15.92 -17.64
C ARG A 102 10.94 -15.77 -18.11
N PHE A 103 11.10 -15.05 -19.22
CA PHE A 103 12.45 -14.70 -19.67
C PHE A 103 13.11 -13.75 -18.66
N GLY A 104 14.37 -14.04 -18.35
CA GLY A 104 15.16 -13.27 -17.40
C GLY A 104 14.97 -13.74 -15.96
N ALA A 105 15.36 -12.90 -15.02
CA ALA A 105 15.27 -13.22 -13.60
C ALA A 105 13.80 -13.37 -13.17
N PRO A 106 13.52 -14.26 -12.20
CA PRO A 106 12.14 -14.48 -11.73
C PRO A 106 11.66 -13.42 -10.74
N THR A 107 12.42 -12.37 -10.48
CA THR A 107 12.13 -11.38 -9.47
C THR A 107 12.19 -9.95 -10.00
N TRP A 108 11.31 -9.12 -9.50
CA TRP A 108 11.35 -7.66 -9.62
C TRP A 108 11.12 -7.04 -8.26
N THR A 109 12.08 -6.21 -7.79
CA THR A 109 11.95 -5.48 -6.53
C THR A 109 11.84 -4.00 -6.83
N LEU A 110 10.79 -3.40 -6.30
CA LEU A 110 10.53 -1.96 -6.37
C LEU A 110 10.71 -1.38 -4.98
N GLY A 111 11.36 -0.23 -4.89
CA GLY A 111 11.54 0.47 -3.62
C GLY A 111 11.19 1.95 -3.74
N GLY A 112 10.90 2.54 -2.59
CA GLY A 112 10.56 3.95 -2.53
C GLY A 112 9.90 4.33 -1.21
N THR A 113 8.96 5.27 -1.29
CA THR A 113 8.27 5.78 -0.12
C THR A 113 6.76 5.70 -0.29
N TYR A 114 6.07 5.58 0.85
CA TYR A 114 4.65 5.83 0.97
C TYR A 114 4.40 7.08 1.79
N ARG A 115 3.38 7.82 1.42
CA ARG A 115 2.71 8.77 2.30
C ARG A 115 1.25 8.33 2.45
N PHE A 116 0.85 8.11 3.69
CA PHE A 116 -0.53 7.77 4.03
C PHE A 116 -1.17 8.97 4.71
N ASP A 117 -2.33 9.37 4.23
CA ASP A 117 -3.23 10.26 4.96
C ASP A 117 -4.33 9.42 5.58
N LEU A 118 -4.49 9.52 6.90
CA LEU A 118 -5.45 8.72 7.64
C LEU A 118 -6.47 9.60 8.34
N THR A 119 -7.64 9.02 8.59
CA THR A 119 -8.69 9.64 9.37
C THR A 119 -9.23 8.63 10.38
N ARG A 120 -9.62 9.12 11.56
CA ARG A 120 -10.30 8.30 12.55
C ARG A 120 -11.79 8.52 12.43
N ALA A 121 -12.54 7.44 12.20
CA ALA A 121 -13.97 7.44 12.15
C ALA A 121 -14.48 6.27 12.99
N ALA A 122 -15.48 6.50 13.84
CA ALA A 122 -16.04 5.47 14.72
C ALA A 122 -14.96 4.74 15.57
N GLY A 123 -13.91 5.48 15.99
CA GLY A 123 -12.82 4.96 16.83
C GLY A 123 -11.69 4.27 16.10
N ASP A 124 -11.83 4.01 14.80
CA ASP A 124 -10.84 3.28 14.01
C ASP A 124 -10.12 4.19 13.02
N TRP A 125 -8.80 4.03 12.91
CA TRP A 125 -8.03 4.69 11.89
C TRP A 125 -8.19 3.99 10.55
N ARG A 126 -8.38 4.79 9.48
CA ARG A 126 -8.49 4.30 8.11
C ARG A 126 -7.66 5.19 7.19
N ILE A 127 -7.09 4.59 6.17
CA ILE A 127 -6.33 5.30 5.13
C ILE A 127 -7.34 5.92 4.17
N ARG A 128 -7.28 7.25 4.00
CA ARG A 128 -8.09 7.96 3.02
C ARG A 128 -7.32 8.32 1.75
N ALA A 129 -5.99 8.30 1.81
CA ALA A 129 -5.16 8.55 0.64
C ALA A 129 -3.79 7.88 0.81
N VAL A 130 -3.28 7.34 -0.28
CA VAL A 130 -1.92 6.78 -0.37
C VAL A 130 -1.22 7.40 -1.56
N VAL A 131 -0.01 7.92 -1.33
CA VAL A 131 0.91 8.30 -2.40
C VAL A 131 2.09 7.34 -2.37
N MET A 132 2.28 6.60 -3.46
CA MET A 132 3.44 5.74 -3.64
C MET A 132 4.42 6.44 -4.56
N THR A 133 5.65 6.63 -4.09
CA THR A 133 6.71 7.21 -4.88
C THR A 133 7.80 6.17 -5.11
N ALA A 134 7.90 5.67 -6.34
CA ALA A 134 8.92 4.72 -6.72
C ALA A 134 10.24 5.45 -6.95
N THR A 135 11.29 5.06 -6.24
CA THR A 135 12.60 5.72 -6.34
C THR A 135 13.68 4.82 -6.92
N TRP A 136 13.49 3.50 -6.87
CA TRP A 136 14.45 2.56 -7.46
C TRP A 136 13.76 1.23 -7.76
N GLY A 137 14.37 0.47 -8.63
CA GLY A 137 13.92 -0.88 -8.98
C GLY A 137 15.11 -1.76 -9.30
N ARG A 138 14.95 -3.07 -9.10
CA ARG A 138 16.00 -4.06 -9.34
C ARG A 138 15.40 -5.38 -9.78
N GLY A 139 16.02 -5.98 -10.79
CA GLY A 139 15.62 -7.26 -11.30
C GLY A 139 14.94 -7.17 -12.66
N ASN A 140 13.99 -8.06 -12.91
CA ASN A 140 13.32 -8.17 -14.21
C ASN A 140 12.06 -7.30 -14.25
N ARG A 141 12.20 -6.06 -14.75
CA ARG A 141 11.07 -5.15 -14.88
C ARG A 141 9.97 -5.67 -15.82
N GLY A 142 10.31 -6.56 -16.74
CA GLY A 142 9.35 -7.18 -17.64
C GLY A 142 8.23 -7.95 -16.93
N LEU A 143 8.43 -8.34 -15.66
CA LEU A 143 7.41 -9.04 -14.90
C LEU A 143 6.18 -8.18 -14.61
N ILE A 144 6.32 -6.85 -14.58
CA ILE A 144 5.23 -5.93 -14.27
C ILE A 144 4.58 -5.28 -15.51
N SER A 145 5.04 -5.63 -16.68
CA SER A 145 4.44 -5.14 -17.93
C SER A 145 3.30 -6.04 -18.44
#